data_42efbf354db97a90d7b7ee6794e3c18f
#
_entry.id   42efbf354db97a90d7b7ee6794e3c18f
#
_cell.length_a   1.000
_cell.length_b   1.000
_cell.length_c   1.000
_cell.angle_alpha   90.00
_cell.angle_beta   90.00
_cell.angle_gamma   90.00
#
_symmetry.space_group_name_H-M   'P 1'
#
loop_
_entity.id
_entity.type
_entity.pdbx_description
1 polymer ?
#
loop_
_entity_poly.entity_id
_entity_poly.type
_entity_poly.pdbx_seq_one_letter_code
_entity_poly.pdbx_strand_id
1 'polypeptide(L)'
;MSSATVLIGVPAGNGWIFGPCVEAVYGTHGHDGPTMAKQASGSMLTHTFNRLVGFARVAAAQGLITHFAMCHNDVVPAENWLRDLLAEYERTDADVLSAVIAIKSFSGQTSTALGDPHDWYDFRRIMTRELGRLPPTFDADDCRRQLDWPRPTDCLLVNTGCWITDMRKPIWSATNPDGTYALRFHTEDRQWLDPHDPEHVLSECAPEDWNFSRDLHRMGAKVYATRAVSTYHAVTQLWGTRPAWGGETDTEAEDFRQQYGRPDLRAHE
;
A
#
# COMPACT_ATOMS: atom_id res chain seq x y z
N MET A 1 20.29 -13.93 -15.92
CA MET A 1 19.54 -12.67 -15.74
C MET A 1 20.44 -11.71 -14.97
N SER A 2 20.50 -10.43 -15.35
CA SER A 2 21.23 -9.42 -14.54
C SER A 2 20.57 -9.32 -13.19
N SER A 3 21.33 -9.37 -12.09
CA SER A 3 20.76 -9.21 -10.74
C SER A 3 20.08 -7.84 -10.62
N ALA A 4 18.92 -7.80 -9.98
CA ALA A 4 18.21 -6.55 -9.73
C ALA A 4 19.09 -5.59 -8.91
N THR A 5 19.16 -4.34 -9.34
CA THR A 5 19.74 -3.25 -8.54
C THR A 5 18.60 -2.46 -7.93
N VAL A 6 18.46 -2.47 -6.61
CA VAL A 6 17.28 -1.94 -5.92
C VAL A 6 17.62 -0.66 -5.15
N LEU A 7 16.79 0.36 -5.34
CA LEU A 7 16.74 1.51 -4.46
C LEU A 7 15.59 1.33 -3.46
N ILE A 8 15.89 1.33 -2.17
CA ILE A 8 14.89 1.35 -1.10
C ILE A 8 14.64 2.79 -0.68
N GLY A 9 13.43 3.30 -0.93
CA GLY A 9 12.97 4.58 -0.45
C GLY A 9 12.34 4.49 0.94
N VAL A 10 12.77 5.34 1.86
CA VAL A 10 12.24 5.38 3.23
C VAL A 10 11.63 6.76 3.50
N PRO A 11 10.30 6.92 3.40
CA PRO A 11 9.66 8.15 3.80
C PRO A 11 9.58 8.25 5.32
N ALA A 12 10.02 9.38 5.86
CA ALA A 12 10.00 9.64 7.30
C ALA A 12 9.51 11.08 7.55
N GLY A 13 8.21 11.25 7.77
CA GLY A 13 7.55 12.56 7.86
C GLY A 13 8.20 13.51 8.87
N ASN A 14 8.61 13.00 10.02
CA ASN A 14 9.30 13.74 11.08
C ASN A 14 10.82 13.54 11.11
N GLY A 15 11.39 12.82 10.12
CA GLY A 15 12.82 12.48 10.07
C GLY A 15 13.23 11.27 10.93
N TRP A 16 12.32 10.69 11.72
CA TRP A 16 12.59 9.53 12.56
C TRP A 16 12.25 8.23 11.84
N ILE A 17 13.04 7.19 12.09
CA ILE A 17 12.77 5.83 11.64
C ILE A 17 12.73 4.96 12.89
N PHE A 18 11.71 4.13 13.01
CA PHE A 18 11.60 3.16 14.10
C PHE A 18 12.76 2.16 14.01
N GLY A 19 13.44 1.87 15.14
CA GLY A 19 14.65 1.06 15.16
C GLY A 19 14.59 -0.25 14.36
N PRO A 20 13.56 -1.10 14.55
CA PRO A 20 13.38 -2.31 13.74
C PRO A 20 13.21 -2.05 12.24
N CYS A 21 12.67 -0.89 11.83
CA CYS A 21 12.61 -0.52 10.40
C CYS A 21 14.01 -0.21 9.86
N VAL A 22 14.87 0.39 10.67
CA VAL A 22 16.28 0.61 10.30
C VAL A 22 16.97 -0.72 10.04
N GLU A 23 16.81 -1.70 10.93
CA GLU A 23 17.35 -3.05 10.75
C GLU A 23 16.81 -3.72 9.49
N ALA A 24 15.52 -3.62 9.21
CA ALA A 24 14.90 -4.20 8.02
C ALA A 24 15.38 -3.56 6.72
N VAL A 25 15.66 -2.24 6.72
CA VAL A 25 16.05 -1.49 5.51
C VAL A 25 17.56 -1.52 5.28
N TYR A 26 18.37 -1.40 6.34
CA TYR A 26 19.81 -1.28 6.24
C TYR A 26 20.57 -2.55 6.67
N GLY A 27 19.87 -3.53 7.24
CA GLY A 27 20.40 -4.82 7.66
C GLY A 27 20.32 -5.88 6.56
N THR A 28 20.07 -7.11 6.98
CA THR A 28 19.92 -8.25 6.07
C THR A 28 18.51 -8.29 5.50
N HIS A 29 18.38 -8.18 4.19
CA HIS A 29 17.12 -8.31 3.45
C HIS A 29 17.11 -9.49 2.46
N GLY A 30 18.14 -10.37 2.55
CA GLY A 30 18.27 -11.62 1.79
C GLY A 30 18.45 -11.47 0.28
N HIS A 31 18.66 -10.25 -0.21
CA HIS A 31 18.88 -9.96 -1.62
C HIS A 31 20.36 -9.85 -1.92
N ASP A 32 20.84 -10.61 -2.93
CA ASP A 32 22.27 -10.70 -3.30
C ASP A 32 22.72 -9.59 -4.26
N GLY A 33 21.77 -8.83 -4.82
CA GLY A 33 22.05 -7.74 -5.76
C GLY A 33 22.46 -6.44 -5.05
N PRO A 34 22.97 -5.45 -5.82
CA PRO A 34 23.25 -4.14 -5.28
C PRO A 34 21.99 -3.46 -4.72
N THR A 35 22.10 -2.94 -3.51
CA THR A 35 21.00 -2.24 -2.83
C THR A 35 21.49 -0.88 -2.33
N MET A 36 20.67 0.14 -2.56
CA MET A 36 20.86 1.48 -2.03
C MET A 36 19.66 1.87 -1.20
N ALA A 37 19.83 2.63 -0.15
CA ALA A 37 18.74 3.19 0.64
C ALA A 37 18.76 4.71 0.58
N LYS A 38 17.58 5.30 0.46
CA LYS A 38 17.36 6.75 0.42
C LYS A 38 16.23 7.14 1.35
N GLN A 39 16.55 7.90 2.38
CA GLN A 39 15.56 8.53 3.23
C GLN A 39 15.13 9.88 2.63
N ALA A 40 13.85 10.18 2.73
CA ALA A 40 13.32 11.52 2.54
C ALA A 40 12.40 11.89 3.71
N SER A 41 12.46 13.15 4.13
CA SER A 41 11.62 13.68 5.19
C SER A 41 10.91 14.95 4.73
N GLY A 42 9.76 15.23 5.33
CA GLY A 42 8.94 16.41 5.05
C GLY A 42 7.59 16.31 5.76
N SER A 43 6.96 17.42 6.01
CA SER A 43 5.66 17.50 6.71
C SER A 43 4.49 16.92 5.88
N MET A 44 4.64 16.90 4.55
CA MET A 44 3.63 16.34 3.64
C MET A 44 4.10 14.98 3.12
N LEU A 45 3.38 13.93 3.49
CA LEU A 45 3.74 12.54 3.16
C LEU A 45 3.78 12.31 1.65
N THR A 46 2.76 12.75 0.91
CA THR A 46 2.69 12.67 -0.55
C THR A 46 3.89 13.33 -1.24
N HIS A 47 4.31 14.50 -0.76
CA HIS A 47 5.49 15.19 -1.29
C HIS A 47 6.76 14.38 -1.05
N THR A 48 6.88 13.77 0.13
CA THR A 48 8.01 12.91 0.49
C THR A 48 8.08 11.68 -0.43
N PHE A 49 6.95 11.03 -0.72
CA PHE A 49 6.87 9.91 -1.66
C PHE A 49 7.26 10.34 -3.07
N ASN A 50 6.70 11.44 -3.56
CA ASN A 50 7.03 11.96 -4.90
C ASN A 50 8.51 12.30 -5.05
N ARG A 51 9.17 12.80 -4.00
CA ARG A 51 10.63 13.04 -4.01
C ARG A 51 11.41 11.74 -4.13
N LEU A 52 11.03 10.68 -3.41
CA LEU A 52 11.69 9.37 -3.50
C LEU A 52 11.51 8.74 -4.87
N VAL A 53 10.28 8.74 -5.40
CA VAL A 53 10.00 8.25 -6.76
C VAL A 53 10.70 9.10 -7.83
N GLY A 54 10.74 10.42 -7.67
CA GLY A 54 11.49 11.32 -8.56
C GLY A 54 12.98 10.98 -8.58
N PHE A 55 13.57 10.73 -7.42
CA PHE A 55 14.97 10.27 -7.32
C PHE A 55 15.15 8.89 -8.00
N ALA A 56 14.23 7.95 -7.81
CA ALA A 56 14.26 6.64 -8.44
C ALA A 56 14.18 6.74 -9.97
N ARG A 57 13.33 7.61 -10.53
CA ARG A 57 13.25 7.88 -11.97
C ARG A 57 14.58 8.36 -12.54
N VAL A 58 15.22 9.32 -11.89
CA VAL A 58 16.53 9.83 -12.32
C VAL A 58 17.59 8.73 -12.26
N ALA A 59 17.66 7.98 -11.16
CA ALA A 59 18.62 6.90 -10.99
C ALA A 59 18.40 5.77 -12.02
N ALA A 60 17.16 5.43 -12.33
CA ALA A 60 16.83 4.45 -13.37
C ALA A 60 17.21 4.94 -14.78
N ALA A 61 16.93 6.20 -15.10
CA ALA A 61 17.32 6.81 -16.38
C ALA A 61 18.85 6.83 -16.58
N GLN A 62 19.61 6.90 -15.49
CA GLN A 62 21.07 6.81 -15.47
C GLN A 62 21.60 5.36 -15.45
N GLY A 63 20.73 4.37 -15.43
CA GLY A 63 21.09 2.94 -15.34
C GLY A 63 21.69 2.52 -13.99
N LEU A 64 21.52 3.34 -12.94
CA LEU A 64 22.05 3.04 -11.60
C LEU A 64 21.19 2.04 -10.84
N ILE A 65 19.89 1.98 -11.14
CA ILE A 65 18.94 1.04 -10.55
C ILE A 65 18.06 0.41 -11.64
N THR A 66 17.51 -0.74 -11.34
CA THR A 66 16.44 -1.36 -12.11
C THR A 66 15.10 -1.28 -11.38
N HIS A 67 15.12 -1.46 -10.06
CA HIS A 67 13.92 -1.52 -9.23
C HIS A 67 13.90 -0.44 -8.15
N PHE A 68 12.71 -0.06 -7.78
CA PHE A 68 12.44 0.79 -6.61
C PHE A 68 11.53 0.02 -5.66
N ALA A 69 11.96 -0.06 -4.40
CA ALA A 69 11.13 -0.52 -3.30
C ALA A 69 10.91 0.63 -2.32
N MET A 70 9.72 0.72 -1.73
CA MET A 70 9.46 1.66 -0.63
C MET A 70 9.17 0.85 0.63
N CYS A 71 9.76 1.28 1.75
CA CYS A 71 9.47 0.76 3.07
C CYS A 71 9.26 1.95 4.01
N HIS A 72 8.05 2.08 4.59
CA HIS A 72 7.75 3.19 5.49
C HIS A 72 8.56 3.07 6.79
N ASN A 73 8.78 4.22 7.42
CA ASN A 73 9.56 4.33 8.66
C ASN A 73 8.92 3.66 9.89
N ASP A 74 7.71 3.17 9.75
CA ASP A 74 6.90 2.48 10.77
C ASP A 74 6.39 1.10 10.31
N VAL A 75 6.88 0.61 9.18
CA VAL A 75 6.62 -0.75 8.70
C VAL A 75 7.88 -1.59 8.87
N VAL A 76 7.75 -2.70 9.59
CA VAL A 76 8.83 -3.66 9.84
C VAL A 76 8.53 -4.93 9.05
N PRO A 77 9.10 -5.10 7.86
CA PRO A 77 9.00 -6.36 7.14
C PRO A 77 9.90 -7.42 7.79
N ALA A 78 9.57 -8.69 7.59
CA ALA A 78 10.35 -9.81 8.07
C ALA A 78 11.73 -9.86 7.41
N GLU A 79 12.63 -10.63 8.00
CA GLU A 79 13.93 -10.96 7.41
C GLU A 79 13.76 -11.51 5.98
N ASN A 80 14.69 -11.18 5.07
CA ASN A 80 14.66 -11.56 3.66
C ASN A 80 13.50 -10.97 2.82
N TRP A 81 12.81 -9.98 3.35
CA TRP A 81 11.63 -9.39 2.73
C TRP A 81 11.85 -8.93 1.29
N LEU A 82 13.01 -8.34 0.98
CA LEU A 82 13.28 -7.81 -0.35
C LEU A 82 13.48 -8.93 -1.38
N ARG A 83 14.17 -10.01 -0.99
CA ARG A 83 14.28 -11.23 -1.82
C ARG A 83 12.91 -11.81 -2.12
N ASP A 84 12.11 -11.97 -1.09
CA ASP A 84 10.79 -12.60 -1.21
C ASP A 84 9.83 -11.72 -2.02
N LEU A 85 9.90 -10.40 -1.84
CA LEU A 85 9.11 -9.43 -2.61
C LEU A 85 9.53 -9.41 -4.08
N LEU A 86 10.83 -9.45 -4.39
CA LEU A 86 11.35 -9.55 -5.75
C LEU A 86 10.94 -10.85 -6.43
N ALA A 87 11.05 -11.99 -5.72
CA ALA A 87 10.67 -13.29 -6.26
C ALA A 87 9.18 -13.32 -6.66
N GLU A 88 8.31 -12.78 -5.81
CA GLU A 88 6.88 -12.67 -6.10
C GLU A 88 6.59 -11.66 -7.23
N TYR A 89 7.32 -10.55 -7.28
CA TYR A 89 7.22 -9.56 -8.33
C TYR A 89 7.56 -10.17 -9.71
N GLU A 90 8.68 -10.87 -9.83
CA GLU A 90 9.10 -11.54 -11.06
C GLU A 90 8.11 -12.63 -11.49
N ARG A 91 7.59 -13.38 -10.54
CA ARG A 91 6.63 -14.47 -10.80
C ARG A 91 5.31 -13.97 -11.37
N THR A 92 4.85 -12.80 -10.97
CA THR A 92 3.54 -12.25 -11.37
C THR A 92 3.61 -11.34 -12.58
N ASP A 93 4.79 -10.94 -13.02
CA ASP A 93 4.97 -9.88 -14.04
C ASP A 93 4.16 -8.60 -13.67
N ALA A 94 4.12 -8.28 -12.39
CA ALA A 94 3.39 -7.14 -11.87
C ALA A 94 4.01 -5.81 -12.37
N ASP A 95 3.21 -4.77 -12.51
CA ASP A 95 3.73 -3.41 -12.62
C ASP A 95 4.03 -2.84 -11.24
N VAL A 96 3.18 -3.17 -10.26
CA VAL A 96 3.37 -2.84 -8.85
C VAL A 96 2.96 -4.04 -8.00
N LEU A 97 3.82 -4.43 -7.06
CA LEU A 97 3.53 -5.45 -6.04
C LEU A 97 3.70 -4.85 -4.65
N SER A 98 2.67 -4.96 -3.82
CA SER A 98 2.67 -4.47 -2.44
C SER A 98 2.51 -5.60 -1.44
N ALA A 99 3.28 -5.59 -0.36
CA ALA A 99 3.03 -6.44 0.79
C ALA A 99 1.75 -6.01 1.52
N VAL A 100 0.96 -6.96 1.97
CA VAL A 100 -0.23 -6.67 2.79
C VAL A 100 0.20 -6.20 4.17
N ILE A 101 -0.35 -5.08 4.63
CA ILE A 101 -0.02 -4.48 5.93
C ILE A 101 -1.31 -4.36 6.76
N ALA A 102 -1.25 -4.81 8.02
CA ALA A 102 -2.35 -4.60 8.96
C ALA A 102 -2.48 -3.11 9.32
N ILE A 103 -3.70 -2.61 9.49
CA ILE A 103 -3.89 -1.26 10.04
C ILE A 103 -3.59 -1.26 11.54
N LYS A 104 -3.30 -0.09 12.10
CA LYS A 104 -2.97 0.10 13.52
C LYS A 104 -4.23 0.09 14.38
N SER A 105 -4.97 -1.03 14.34
CA SER A 105 -6.20 -1.21 15.15
C SER A 105 -6.45 -2.68 15.41
N PHE A 106 -7.28 -2.97 16.41
CA PHE A 106 -7.74 -4.35 16.72
C PHE A 106 -8.85 -4.84 15.79
N SER A 107 -9.23 -4.08 14.75
CA SER A 107 -10.32 -4.44 13.85
C SER A 107 -10.03 -5.63 12.93
N GLY A 108 -8.79 -6.15 12.91
CA GLY A 108 -8.37 -7.21 11.99
C GLY A 108 -8.34 -6.78 10.52
N GLN A 109 -8.45 -5.49 10.23
CA GLN A 109 -8.41 -4.96 8.87
C GLN A 109 -6.99 -4.83 8.38
N THR A 110 -6.82 -5.00 7.08
CA THR A 110 -5.58 -4.61 6.38
C THR A 110 -5.76 -3.26 5.69
N SER A 111 -4.67 -2.64 5.29
CA SER A 111 -4.70 -1.45 4.44
C SER A 111 -4.89 -1.80 2.94
N THR A 112 -5.03 -3.09 2.60
CA THR A 112 -5.42 -3.55 1.28
C THR A 112 -6.94 -3.66 1.19
N ALA A 113 -7.53 -3.20 0.09
CA ALA A 113 -8.97 -3.19 -0.11
C ALA A 113 -9.34 -3.51 -1.56
N LEU A 114 -10.62 -3.76 -1.82
CA LEU A 114 -11.24 -3.61 -3.13
C LEU A 114 -12.13 -2.38 -3.11
N GLY A 115 -12.15 -1.62 -4.18
CA GLY A 115 -12.97 -0.43 -4.27
C GLY A 115 -13.20 0.05 -5.69
N ASP A 116 -14.21 0.87 -5.86
CA ASP A 116 -14.53 1.49 -7.14
C ASP A 116 -13.34 2.36 -7.61
N PRO A 117 -12.89 2.20 -8.87
CA PRO A 117 -11.81 3.02 -9.41
C PRO A 117 -12.14 4.51 -9.56
N HIS A 118 -13.42 4.89 -9.47
CA HIS A 118 -13.92 6.25 -9.66
C HIS A 118 -14.57 6.85 -8.42
N ASP A 119 -15.02 6.00 -7.47
CA ASP A 119 -15.57 6.43 -6.20
C ASP A 119 -14.72 5.97 -5.03
N TRP A 120 -14.11 6.91 -4.33
CA TRP A 120 -13.20 6.61 -3.23
C TRP A 120 -13.90 6.34 -1.89
N TYR A 121 -15.19 6.55 -1.79
CA TYR A 121 -16.00 6.13 -0.64
C TYR A 121 -16.44 4.68 -0.74
N ASP A 122 -16.52 4.15 -1.95
CA ASP A 122 -17.01 2.80 -2.17
C ASP A 122 -15.86 1.80 -2.22
N PHE A 123 -15.51 1.29 -1.03
CA PHE A 123 -14.47 0.27 -0.85
C PHE A 123 -14.79 -0.64 0.33
N ARG A 124 -14.18 -1.83 0.34
CA ARG A 124 -14.13 -2.72 1.50
C ARG A 124 -12.70 -3.20 1.71
N ARG A 125 -12.19 -3.07 2.94
CA ARG A 125 -10.89 -3.61 3.35
C ARG A 125 -10.93 -5.13 3.39
N ILE A 126 -9.82 -5.76 2.98
CA ILE A 126 -9.60 -7.18 3.15
C ILE A 126 -9.21 -7.41 4.61
N MET A 127 -9.90 -8.36 5.27
CA MET A 127 -9.62 -8.71 6.65
C MET A 127 -8.45 -9.68 6.73
N THR A 128 -7.67 -9.65 7.82
CA THR A 128 -6.57 -10.60 8.06
C THR A 128 -7.05 -12.04 8.00
N ARG A 129 -8.25 -12.34 8.53
CA ARG A 129 -8.87 -13.66 8.46
C ARG A 129 -9.21 -14.11 7.03
N GLU A 130 -9.41 -13.19 6.11
CA GLU A 130 -9.73 -13.49 4.70
C GLU A 130 -8.46 -13.83 3.89
N LEU A 131 -7.29 -13.38 4.34
CA LEU A 131 -6.03 -13.63 3.63
C LEU A 131 -5.74 -15.12 3.45
N GLY A 132 -6.20 -15.97 4.37
CA GLY A 132 -6.05 -17.42 4.27
C GLY A 132 -6.81 -18.04 3.08
N ARG A 133 -7.84 -17.37 2.57
CA ARG A 133 -8.63 -17.81 1.40
C ARG A 133 -7.98 -17.38 0.08
N LEU A 134 -7.12 -16.37 0.09
CA LEU A 134 -6.45 -15.84 -1.10
C LEU A 134 -5.14 -16.60 -1.37
N PRO A 135 -4.67 -16.65 -2.64
CA PRO A 135 -3.33 -17.12 -2.94
C PRO A 135 -2.26 -16.25 -2.23
N PRO A 136 -1.01 -16.74 -2.11
CA PRO A 136 0.05 -15.95 -1.47
C PRO A 136 0.23 -14.57 -2.08
N THR A 137 0.11 -14.45 -3.40
CA THR A 137 0.09 -13.21 -4.15
C THR A 137 -1.14 -13.20 -5.02
N PHE A 138 -1.90 -12.13 -4.97
CA PHE A 138 -3.24 -12.02 -5.51
C PHE A 138 -3.50 -10.65 -6.14
N ASP A 139 -4.42 -10.62 -7.06
CA ASP A 139 -4.98 -9.42 -7.70
C ASP A 139 -6.47 -9.21 -7.37
N ALA A 140 -7.11 -8.27 -8.04
CA ALA A 140 -8.54 -8.01 -7.87
C ALA A 140 -9.41 -9.18 -8.31
N ASP A 141 -9.01 -9.94 -9.35
CA ASP A 141 -9.75 -11.10 -9.84
C ASP A 141 -9.73 -12.25 -8.83
N ASP A 142 -8.57 -12.49 -8.21
CA ASP A 142 -8.45 -13.46 -7.13
C ASP A 142 -9.35 -13.11 -5.95
N CYS A 143 -9.35 -11.84 -5.55
CA CYS A 143 -10.24 -11.36 -4.48
C CYS A 143 -11.71 -11.57 -4.84
N ARG A 144 -12.12 -11.22 -6.05
CA ARG A 144 -13.50 -11.41 -6.51
C ARG A 144 -13.93 -12.87 -6.44
N ARG A 145 -13.07 -13.79 -6.91
CA ARG A 145 -13.37 -15.22 -6.92
C ARG A 145 -13.39 -15.85 -5.53
N GLN A 146 -12.44 -15.49 -4.68
CA GLN A 146 -12.20 -16.20 -3.41
C GLN A 146 -12.98 -15.60 -2.23
N LEU A 147 -13.37 -14.32 -2.33
CA LEU A 147 -14.08 -13.62 -1.26
C LEU A 147 -15.57 -13.37 -1.59
N ASP A 148 -16.08 -13.98 -2.66
CA ASP A 148 -17.47 -13.81 -3.14
C ASP A 148 -17.82 -12.32 -3.33
N TRP A 149 -16.94 -11.58 -3.98
CA TRP A 149 -17.05 -10.14 -4.12
C TRP A 149 -18.12 -9.76 -5.17
N PRO A 150 -19.13 -8.95 -4.80
CA PRO A 150 -20.28 -8.73 -5.69
C PRO A 150 -20.03 -7.76 -6.83
N ARG A 151 -18.94 -6.97 -6.80
CA ARG A 151 -18.71 -5.90 -7.78
C ARG A 151 -17.55 -6.24 -8.73
N PRO A 152 -17.84 -6.49 -10.01
CA PRO A 152 -16.84 -6.96 -10.97
C PRO A 152 -15.84 -5.89 -11.41
N THR A 153 -16.18 -4.60 -11.24
CA THR A 153 -15.38 -3.45 -11.68
C THR A 153 -14.41 -2.93 -10.65
N ASP A 154 -14.52 -3.39 -9.39
CA ASP A 154 -13.64 -2.93 -8.32
C ASP A 154 -12.18 -3.27 -8.60
N CYS A 155 -11.30 -2.32 -8.35
CA CYS A 155 -9.86 -2.49 -8.45
C CYS A 155 -9.23 -2.83 -7.10
N LEU A 156 -8.03 -3.40 -7.14
CA LEU A 156 -7.25 -3.66 -5.93
C LEU A 156 -6.61 -2.36 -5.46
N LEU A 157 -6.92 -1.96 -4.24
CA LEU A 157 -6.34 -0.82 -3.54
C LEU A 157 -5.24 -1.36 -2.62
N VAL A 158 -3.98 -1.05 -2.96
CA VAL A 158 -2.82 -1.56 -2.22
C VAL A 158 -2.26 -0.50 -1.28
N ASN A 159 -1.60 -0.95 -0.22
CA ASN A 159 -0.84 -0.09 0.66
C ASN A 159 0.53 0.22 0.07
N THR A 160 1.05 1.40 0.33
CA THR A 160 2.37 1.83 -0.14
C THR A 160 3.46 1.78 0.94
N GLY A 161 3.16 1.17 2.08
CA GLY A 161 4.11 1.05 3.18
C GLY A 161 5.24 0.03 2.96
N CYS A 162 5.04 -0.97 2.09
CA CYS A 162 6.07 -1.91 1.65
C CYS A 162 5.70 -2.43 0.26
N TRP A 163 6.33 -1.91 -0.78
CA TRP A 163 6.03 -2.28 -2.16
C TRP A 163 7.25 -2.19 -3.07
N ILE A 164 7.15 -2.77 -4.28
CA ILE A 164 8.22 -2.83 -5.27
C ILE A 164 7.69 -2.65 -6.69
N THR A 165 8.55 -2.12 -7.56
CA THR A 165 8.32 -1.98 -9.01
C THR A 165 9.62 -1.99 -9.80
N ASP A 166 9.56 -2.36 -11.08
CA ASP A 166 10.63 -2.12 -12.06
C ASP A 166 10.46 -0.71 -12.65
N MET A 167 11.41 0.16 -12.39
CA MET A 167 11.39 1.56 -12.85
C MET A 167 11.56 1.73 -14.37
N ARG A 168 11.88 0.66 -15.10
CA ARG A 168 11.99 0.65 -16.56
C ARG A 168 10.62 0.44 -17.23
N LYS A 169 9.59 0.06 -16.50
CA LYS A 169 8.23 -0.10 -17.03
C LYS A 169 7.66 1.24 -17.49
N PRO A 170 6.91 1.28 -18.62
CA PRO A 170 6.43 2.52 -19.24
C PRO A 170 5.57 3.41 -18.33
N ILE A 171 4.87 2.83 -17.35
CA ILE A 171 4.03 3.58 -16.40
C ILE A 171 4.82 4.66 -15.64
N TRP A 172 6.12 4.45 -15.43
CA TRP A 172 6.98 5.38 -14.67
C TRP A 172 7.49 6.57 -15.51
N SER A 173 7.46 6.46 -16.83
CA SER A 173 7.85 7.53 -17.77
C SER A 173 6.66 8.21 -18.44
N ALA A 174 5.43 7.72 -18.22
CA ALA A 174 4.23 8.32 -18.78
C ALA A 174 4.02 9.75 -18.26
N THR A 175 3.71 10.66 -19.17
CA THR A 175 3.49 12.09 -18.85
C THR A 175 2.11 12.54 -19.32
N ASN A 176 1.57 13.52 -18.61
CA ASN A 176 0.40 14.28 -19.02
C ASN A 176 0.75 15.25 -20.16
N PRO A 177 -0.25 15.84 -20.87
CA PRO A 177 -0.02 16.83 -21.92
C PRO A 177 0.76 18.07 -21.47
N ASP A 178 0.71 18.41 -20.17
CA ASP A 178 1.46 19.53 -19.58
C ASP A 178 2.91 19.18 -19.21
N GLY A 179 3.37 17.96 -19.53
CA GLY A 179 4.72 17.47 -19.24
C GLY A 179 4.93 16.97 -17.81
N THR A 180 3.93 17.00 -16.94
CA THR A 180 4.01 16.38 -15.61
C THR A 180 3.89 14.86 -15.71
N TYR A 181 4.50 14.12 -14.76
CA TYR A 181 4.33 12.67 -14.72
C TYR A 181 2.88 12.30 -14.40
N ALA A 182 2.33 11.36 -15.19
CA ALA A 182 0.96 10.88 -15.03
C ALA A 182 0.77 10.15 -13.69
N LEU A 183 1.74 9.32 -13.31
CA LEU A 183 1.69 8.59 -12.05
C LEU A 183 2.44 9.36 -10.95
N ARG A 184 1.71 9.73 -9.91
CA ARG A 184 2.22 10.45 -8.73
C ARG A 184 1.38 10.14 -7.50
N PHE A 185 1.93 10.40 -6.31
CA PHE A 185 1.16 10.36 -5.07
C PHE A 185 0.44 11.67 -4.84
N HIS A 186 -0.83 11.61 -4.51
CA HIS A 186 -1.64 12.76 -4.13
C HIS A 186 -2.73 12.34 -3.14
N THR A 187 -3.16 13.26 -2.30
CA THR A 187 -4.37 13.16 -1.50
C THR A 187 -5.47 13.97 -2.16
N GLU A 188 -6.71 13.59 -1.91
CA GLU A 188 -7.89 14.35 -2.36
C GLU A 188 -8.80 14.57 -1.17
N ASP A 189 -9.06 15.83 -0.85
CA ASP A 189 -9.98 16.22 0.21
C ASP A 189 -11.32 16.63 -0.38
N ARG A 190 -12.41 16.20 0.24
CA ARG A 190 -13.77 16.61 -0.10
C ARG A 190 -14.49 17.06 1.15
N GLN A 191 -15.37 18.06 0.95
CA GLN A 191 -16.27 18.53 1.99
C GLN A 191 -17.67 18.68 1.37
N TRP A 192 -18.68 18.31 2.17
CA TRP A 192 -20.09 18.45 1.76
C TRP A 192 -20.96 18.67 2.98
N LEU A 193 -22.16 19.22 2.75
CA LEU A 193 -23.17 19.32 3.81
C LEU A 193 -23.72 17.93 4.11
N ASP A 194 -23.90 17.63 5.40
CA ASP A 194 -24.60 16.42 5.79
C ASP A 194 -26.03 16.43 5.21
N PRO A 195 -26.42 15.43 4.41
CA PRO A 195 -27.76 15.40 3.85
C PRO A 195 -28.87 15.28 4.90
N HIS A 196 -28.53 14.88 6.14
CA HIS A 196 -29.45 14.72 7.26
C HIS A 196 -29.40 15.88 8.25
N ASP A 197 -28.33 16.69 8.20
CA ASP A 197 -28.14 17.85 9.06
C ASP A 197 -27.43 18.99 8.31
N PRO A 198 -28.19 19.92 7.70
CA PRO A 198 -27.60 20.98 6.89
C PRO A 198 -26.74 21.99 7.65
N GLU A 199 -26.70 21.94 8.97
CA GLU A 199 -25.79 22.72 9.80
C GLU A 199 -24.44 22.00 10.02
N HIS A 200 -24.33 20.72 9.60
CA HIS A 200 -23.12 19.93 9.70
C HIS A 200 -22.37 19.84 8.36
N VAL A 201 -21.05 20.00 8.41
CA VAL A 201 -20.14 19.77 7.29
C VAL A 201 -19.40 18.48 7.52
N LEU A 202 -19.53 17.55 6.60
CA LEU A 202 -18.73 16.32 6.54
C LEU A 202 -17.46 16.59 5.73
N SER A 203 -16.36 16.00 6.14
CA SER A 203 -15.08 16.10 5.44
C SER A 203 -14.39 14.75 5.44
N GLU A 204 -13.89 14.35 4.30
CA GLU A 204 -13.07 13.15 4.14
C GLU A 204 -11.86 13.41 3.24
N CYS A 205 -10.82 12.63 3.49
CA CYS A 205 -9.60 12.64 2.70
C CYS A 205 -9.37 11.25 2.09
N ALA A 206 -9.24 11.18 0.77
CA ALA A 206 -8.76 9.96 0.10
C ALA A 206 -7.25 9.85 0.30
N PRO A 207 -6.76 8.75 0.91
CA PRO A 207 -5.34 8.59 1.17
C PRO A 207 -4.54 8.41 -0.13
N GLU A 208 -3.29 8.77 -0.07
CA GLU A 208 -2.36 8.76 -1.20
C GLU A 208 -2.15 7.36 -1.80
N ASP A 209 -2.16 6.31 -1.00
CA ASP A 209 -1.97 4.94 -1.43
C ASP A 209 -3.16 4.44 -2.29
N TRP A 210 -4.38 4.83 -1.94
CA TRP A 210 -5.56 4.46 -2.70
C TRP A 210 -5.75 5.29 -3.97
N ASN A 211 -5.43 6.58 -3.92
CA ASN A 211 -5.38 7.39 -5.14
C ASN A 211 -4.32 6.85 -6.11
N PHE A 212 -3.14 6.51 -5.60
CA PHE A 212 -2.09 5.86 -6.38
C PHE A 212 -2.58 4.53 -7.00
N SER A 213 -3.28 3.69 -6.25
CA SER A 213 -3.83 2.43 -6.75
C SER A 213 -4.87 2.63 -7.85
N ARG A 214 -5.75 3.63 -7.72
CA ARG A 214 -6.73 3.98 -8.75
C ARG A 214 -6.08 4.52 -10.01
N ASP A 215 -5.06 5.35 -9.87
CA ASP A 215 -4.30 5.86 -11.01
C ASP A 215 -3.59 4.74 -11.76
N LEU A 216 -2.97 3.78 -11.07
CA LEU A 216 -2.42 2.57 -11.65
C LEU A 216 -3.48 1.79 -12.44
N HIS A 217 -4.65 1.59 -11.85
CA HIS A 217 -5.75 0.89 -12.52
C HIS A 217 -6.21 1.62 -13.79
N ARG A 218 -6.38 2.95 -13.73
CA ARG A 218 -6.75 3.79 -14.90
C ARG A 218 -5.71 3.74 -16.01
N MET A 219 -4.46 3.52 -15.67
CA MET A 219 -3.37 3.32 -16.61
C MET A 219 -3.27 1.89 -17.16
N GLY A 220 -4.14 0.97 -16.72
CA GLY A 220 -4.14 -0.44 -17.12
C GLY A 220 -2.99 -1.25 -16.50
N ALA A 221 -2.41 -0.79 -15.41
CA ALA A 221 -1.31 -1.45 -14.74
C ALA A 221 -1.75 -2.75 -14.03
N LYS A 222 -0.85 -3.74 -14.01
CA LYS A 222 -1.01 -4.99 -13.28
C LYS A 222 -0.60 -4.78 -11.82
N VAL A 223 -1.58 -4.67 -10.94
CA VAL A 223 -1.39 -4.43 -9.51
C VAL A 223 -1.68 -5.70 -8.72
N TYR A 224 -0.72 -6.09 -7.87
CA TYR A 224 -0.83 -7.26 -7.01
C TYR A 224 -0.55 -6.88 -5.55
N ALA A 225 -1.15 -7.65 -4.63
CA ALA A 225 -0.78 -7.65 -3.23
C ALA A 225 -0.23 -9.03 -2.83
N THR A 226 0.71 -9.07 -1.88
CA THR A 226 1.28 -10.33 -1.41
C THR A 226 1.28 -10.44 0.10
N ARG A 227 0.97 -11.64 0.62
CA ARG A 227 1.17 -12.05 2.01
C ARG A 227 2.39 -12.96 2.20
N ALA A 228 3.17 -13.20 1.13
CA ALA A 228 4.42 -13.94 1.21
C ALA A 228 5.45 -13.20 2.05
N VAL A 229 5.41 -11.87 2.04
CA VAL A 229 6.21 -11.02 2.93
C VAL A 229 5.38 -10.67 4.16
N SER A 230 5.79 -11.20 5.32
CA SER A 230 5.17 -10.81 6.59
C SER A 230 5.62 -9.41 6.99
N THR A 231 4.68 -8.58 7.44
CA THR A 231 4.93 -7.21 7.90
C THR A 231 4.35 -6.97 9.28
N TYR A 232 4.95 -6.03 9.99
CA TYR A 232 4.43 -5.47 11.24
C TYR A 232 4.30 -3.96 11.08
N HIS A 233 3.18 -3.41 11.48
CA HIS A 233 2.98 -1.98 11.49
C HIS A 233 3.24 -1.46 12.90
N ALA A 234 4.25 -0.62 13.06
CA ALA A 234 4.76 -0.22 14.36
C ALA A 234 4.18 1.14 14.81
N VAL A 235 3.85 1.21 16.09
CA VAL A 235 3.70 2.48 16.84
C VAL A 235 4.33 2.27 18.20
N THR A 236 3.53 2.19 19.26
CA THR A 236 3.93 1.75 20.61
C THR A 236 3.87 0.22 20.73
N GLN A 237 3.20 -0.44 19.79
CA GLN A 237 3.10 -1.90 19.66
C GLN A 237 3.13 -2.30 18.19
N LEU A 238 3.42 -3.59 17.92
CA LEU A 238 3.48 -4.14 16.57
C LEU A 238 2.13 -4.74 16.17
N TRP A 239 1.65 -4.38 14.98
CA TRP A 239 0.45 -4.93 14.35
C TRP A 239 0.87 -5.85 13.20
N GLY A 240 0.54 -7.12 13.27
CA GLY A 240 1.00 -8.11 12.31
C GLY A 240 -0.06 -8.56 11.32
N THR A 241 0.38 -9.19 10.23
CA THR A 241 -0.46 -9.73 9.16
C THR A 241 -0.41 -11.24 9.06
N ARG A 242 0.26 -11.94 10.00
CA ARG A 242 0.32 -13.41 9.97
C ARG A 242 -1.06 -14.02 10.17
N PRO A 243 -1.44 -15.05 9.39
CA PRO A 243 -2.73 -15.74 9.54
C PRO A 243 -2.99 -16.30 10.95
N ALA A 244 -1.93 -16.68 11.68
CA ALA A 244 -2.05 -17.15 13.07
C ALA A 244 -2.58 -16.07 14.05
N TRP A 245 -2.59 -14.82 13.64
CA TRP A 245 -3.12 -13.69 14.41
C TRP A 245 -4.50 -13.25 13.93
N GLY A 246 -5.01 -13.88 12.88
CA GLY A 246 -6.37 -13.70 12.36
C GLY A 246 -7.42 -14.47 13.15
N GLY A 247 -7.14 -14.81 14.40
CA GLY A 247 -8.13 -15.34 15.35
C GLY A 247 -9.02 -14.27 15.96
N GLU A 248 -8.89 -13.01 15.52
CA GLU A 248 -9.81 -11.94 15.89
C GLU A 248 -11.21 -12.29 15.42
N THR A 249 -12.10 -12.45 16.37
CA THR A 249 -13.50 -12.78 16.13
C THR A 249 -14.25 -11.56 15.62
N ASP A 250 -15.36 -11.77 14.94
CA ASP A 250 -16.28 -10.66 14.56
C ASP A 250 -16.69 -9.81 15.77
N THR A 251 -16.68 -10.40 16.96
CA THR A 251 -16.96 -9.78 18.25
C THR A 251 -15.97 -8.64 18.58
N GLU A 252 -14.67 -8.80 18.30
CA GLU A 252 -13.68 -7.75 18.61
C GLU A 252 -13.80 -6.56 17.65
N ALA A 253 -14.18 -6.80 16.40
CA ALA A 253 -14.49 -5.74 15.44
C ALA A 253 -15.79 -5.00 15.81
N GLU A 254 -16.73 -5.71 16.42
CA GLU A 254 -18.01 -5.19 16.89
C GLU A 254 -17.84 -4.38 18.19
N ASP A 255 -17.02 -4.86 19.11
CA ASP A 255 -16.64 -4.15 20.34
C ASP A 255 -15.90 -2.84 20.02
N PHE A 256 -15.04 -2.84 19.01
CA PHE A 256 -14.37 -1.63 18.53
C PHE A 256 -15.37 -0.60 17.98
N ARG A 257 -16.37 -1.03 17.20
CA ARG A 257 -17.42 -0.15 16.69
C ARG A 257 -18.28 0.44 17.82
N GLN A 258 -18.58 -0.35 18.84
CA GLN A 258 -19.33 0.10 20.02
C GLN A 258 -18.51 1.07 20.88
N GLN A 259 -17.20 0.82 21.04
CA GLN A 259 -16.35 1.64 21.90
C GLN A 259 -15.99 2.99 21.26
N TYR A 260 -15.90 3.08 19.92
CA TYR A 260 -15.46 4.28 19.20
C TYR A 260 -16.55 4.94 18.34
N GLY A 261 -17.80 4.45 18.44
CA GLY A 261 -19.02 5.17 18.08
C GLY A 261 -19.07 5.76 16.67
N ARG A 262 -18.54 5.05 15.63
CA ARG A 262 -18.88 5.43 14.25
C ARG A 262 -20.24 4.81 13.90
N PRO A 263 -21.29 5.60 13.70
CA PRO A 263 -22.52 5.08 13.11
C PRO A 263 -22.17 4.49 11.74
N ASP A 264 -22.72 3.31 11.48
CA ASP A 264 -22.63 2.70 10.15
C ASP A 264 -23.37 3.61 9.17
N LEU A 265 -22.63 4.39 8.40
CA LEU A 265 -23.19 5.32 7.41
C LEU A 265 -23.96 4.61 6.27
N ARG A 266 -23.97 3.27 6.27
CA ARG A 266 -24.69 2.42 5.32
C ARG A 266 -26.05 1.92 5.81
N ALA A 267 -26.46 2.24 7.06
CA ALA A 267 -27.72 1.76 7.61
C ALA A 267 -28.94 2.59 7.16
N HIS A 268 -28.79 3.52 6.23
CA HIS A 268 -29.82 4.43 5.77
C HIS A 268 -29.96 4.50 4.24
N GLU A 269 -29.73 3.38 3.53
CA GLU A 269 -30.25 3.18 2.18
C GLU A 269 -31.47 2.26 2.20
#